data_d363b2b14d3699d62dbcee04bcff17eb
#
_entry.id   d363b2b14d3699d62dbcee04bcff17eb
#
_cell.length_a   1.000
_cell.length_b   1.000
_cell.length_c   1.000
_cell.angle_alpha   90.00
_cell.angle_beta   90.00
_cell.angle_gamma   90.00
#
_symmetry.space_group_name_H-M   'P 1'
#
loop_
_entity.id
_entity.type
_entity.pdbx_description
1 polymer ?
#
loop_
_entity_poly.entity_id
_entity_poly.type
_entity_poly.pdbx_seq_one_letter_code
_entity_poly.pdbx_strand_id
1 'polypeptide(L)'
;MLNEFKQYLLGIGKSENTALNYCDKVKLYFKWCLDSFGSEPQQLYRANVPDYISYMKTIKRYNSKSVNNHLSSLRSFNEFLIASGRQTELAIVKNDFMKIQIAYANPCTVEQKDVEAFRQRLLEGGSKRDFAIVTLYTYTGIRRSECVNLHVDQVDLIAKEIYVVGKGDKHRTVYLNDKT
;
A
#
# COMPACT_ATOMS: atom_id res chain seq x y z
N MET A 1 6.47 18.31 -13.29
CA MET A 1 7.36 17.18 -12.91
C MET A 1 6.60 16.01 -12.25
N LEU A 2 5.85 16.19 -11.14
CA LEU A 2 5.13 15.07 -10.50
C LEU A 2 4.01 14.50 -11.36
N ASN A 3 3.27 15.31 -12.10
CA ASN A 3 2.25 14.84 -13.04
C ASN A 3 2.86 14.01 -14.19
N GLU A 4 4.00 14.42 -14.72
CA GLU A 4 4.74 13.67 -15.74
C GLU A 4 5.25 12.34 -15.17
N PHE A 5 5.74 12.35 -13.93
CA PHE A 5 6.14 11.13 -13.22
C PHE A 5 4.96 10.17 -13.02
N LYS A 6 3.77 10.69 -12.64
CA LYS A 6 2.56 9.88 -12.56
C LYS A 6 2.25 9.21 -13.90
N GLN A 7 2.29 9.98 -15.00
CA GLN A 7 2.04 9.43 -16.34
C GLN A 7 3.09 8.38 -16.75
N TYR A 8 4.35 8.64 -16.46
CA TYR A 8 5.42 7.66 -16.68
C TYR A 8 5.15 6.34 -15.94
N LEU A 9 4.76 6.41 -14.65
CA LEU A 9 4.43 5.21 -13.86
C LEU A 9 3.25 4.42 -14.45
N LEU A 10 2.20 5.11 -14.90
CA LEU A 10 1.07 4.49 -15.57
C LEU A 10 1.51 3.85 -16.90
N GLY A 11 2.35 4.52 -17.67
CA GLY A 11 2.89 4.03 -18.93
C GLY A 11 3.72 2.75 -18.81
N ILE A 12 4.43 2.56 -17.68
CA ILE A 12 5.16 1.32 -17.37
C ILE A 12 4.29 0.27 -16.64
N GLY A 13 2.95 0.42 -16.66
CA GLY A 13 2.01 -0.57 -16.14
C GLY A 13 1.81 -0.56 -14.62
N LYS A 14 2.17 0.52 -13.91
CA LYS A 14 1.82 0.64 -12.49
C LYS A 14 0.34 1.01 -12.33
N SER A 15 -0.31 0.44 -11.32
CA SER A 15 -1.67 0.84 -10.97
C SER A 15 -1.75 2.29 -10.51
N GLU A 16 -2.89 2.93 -10.68
CA GLU A 16 -3.11 4.32 -10.27
C GLU A 16 -2.80 4.55 -8.79
N ASN A 17 -3.24 3.66 -7.92
CA ASN A 17 -2.94 3.71 -6.49
C ASN A 17 -1.43 3.64 -6.21
N THR A 18 -0.69 2.83 -6.97
CA THR A 18 0.78 2.76 -6.85
C THR A 18 1.42 4.06 -7.31
N ALA A 19 0.97 4.61 -8.44
CA ALA A 19 1.48 5.86 -8.98
C ALA A 19 1.24 7.04 -8.01
N LEU A 20 0.04 7.14 -7.43
CA LEU A 20 -0.29 8.15 -6.42
C LEU A 20 0.60 8.01 -5.18
N ASN A 21 0.72 6.81 -4.64
CA ASN A 21 1.58 6.53 -3.49
C ASN A 21 3.06 6.90 -3.73
N TYR A 22 3.55 6.67 -4.94
CA TYR A 22 4.93 7.02 -5.30
C TYR A 22 5.10 8.53 -5.40
N CYS A 23 4.16 9.22 -6.04
CA CYS A 23 4.16 10.69 -6.11
C CYS A 23 4.12 11.33 -4.72
N ASP A 24 3.31 10.82 -3.80
CA ASP A 24 3.23 11.35 -2.44
C ASP A 24 4.54 11.21 -1.67
N LYS A 25 5.25 10.08 -1.84
CA LYS A 25 6.58 9.91 -1.22
C LYS A 25 7.64 10.83 -1.84
N VAL A 26 7.57 11.07 -3.14
CA VAL A 26 8.45 12.06 -3.81
C VAL A 26 8.15 13.48 -3.31
N LYS A 27 6.87 13.84 -3.12
CA LYS A 27 6.49 15.12 -2.50
C LYS A 27 7.08 15.29 -1.10
N LEU A 28 7.07 14.21 -0.29
CA LEU A 28 7.66 14.24 1.06
C LEU A 28 9.17 14.47 1.02
N TYR A 29 9.86 13.90 0.03
CA TYR A 29 11.28 14.17 -0.20
C TYR A 29 11.51 15.62 -0.63
N PHE A 30 10.71 16.16 -1.55
CA PHE A 30 10.82 17.55 -1.97
C PHE A 30 10.60 18.52 -0.80
N LYS A 31 9.58 18.24 0.02
CA LYS A 31 9.35 19.01 1.24
C LYS A 31 10.56 18.97 2.18
N TRP A 32 11.15 17.80 2.39
CA TRP A 32 12.35 17.67 3.20
C TRP A 32 13.52 18.47 2.62
N CYS A 33 13.72 18.44 1.30
CA CYS A 33 14.74 19.26 0.66
C CYS A 33 14.48 20.76 0.84
N LEU A 34 13.24 21.20 0.66
CA LEU A 34 12.86 22.59 0.87
C LEU A 34 13.12 23.04 2.32
N ASP A 35 12.72 22.21 3.29
CA ASP A 35 12.90 22.46 4.72
C ASP A 35 14.40 22.46 5.13
N SER A 36 15.24 21.65 4.46
CA SER A 36 16.66 21.47 4.80
C SER A 36 17.60 22.41 4.02
N PHE A 37 17.27 22.70 2.77
CA PHE A 37 18.17 23.43 1.84
C PHE A 37 17.54 24.70 1.23
N GLY A 38 16.30 25.01 1.58
CA GLY A 38 15.60 26.22 1.11
C GLY A 38 15.08 26.15 -0.34
N SER A 39 15.22 24.99 -1.02
CA SER A 39 14.76 24.84 -2.40
C SER A 39 14.32 23.42 -2.72
N GLU A 40 13.38 23.28 -3.66
CA GLU A 40 13.02 21.95 -4.20
C GLU A 40 14.10 21.48 -5.20
N PRO A 41 14.45 20.18 -5.15
CA PRO A 41 15.49 19.66 -6.04
C PRO A 41 14.98 19.49 -7.47
N GLN A 42 15.81 19.84 -8.44
CA GLN A 42 15.57 19.58 -9.88
C GLN A 42 15.89 18.13 -10.25
N GLN A 43 16.78 17.49 -9.48
CA GLN A 43 17.24 16.11 -9.64
C GLN A 43 17.54 15.49 -8.27
N LEU A 44 17.78 14.19 -8.23
CA LEU A 44 18.20 13.51 -7.01
C LEU A 44 19.73 13.55 -6.85
N TYR A 45 20.19 14.07 -5.72
CA TYR A 45 21.61 14.13 -5.41
C TYR A 45 22.01 12.96 -4.50
N ARG A 46 23.04 12.22 -4.91
CA ARG A 46 23.56 11.09 -4.13
C ARG A 46 23.92 11.46 -2.69
N ALA A 47 24.51 12.64 -2.50
CA ALA A 47 24.90 13.16 -1.19
C ALA A 47 23.70 13.29 -0.21
N ASN A 48 22.52 13.59 -0.71
CA ASN A 48 21.33 13.80 0.12
C ASN A 48 20.65 12.49 0.55
N VAL A 49 20.96 11.36 -0.08
CA VAL A 49 20.28 10.09 0.20
C VAL A 49 20.55 9.58 1.62
N PRO A 50 21.80 9.54 2.13
CA PRO A 50 22.07 9.14 3.51
C PRO A 50 21.38 10.05 4.53
N ASP A 51 21.37 11.37 4.31
CA ASP A 51 20.76 12.33 5.21
C ASP A 51 19.23 12.18 5.25
N TYR A 52 18.59 11.95 4.09
CA TYR A 52 17.16 11.66 4.04
C TYR A 52 16.81 10.34 4.73
N ILE A 53 17.63 9.30 4.59
CA ILE A 53 17.47 8.03 5.32
C ILE A 53 17.58 8.28 6.83
N SER A 54 18.58 9.04 7.25
CA SER A 54 18.75 9.42 8.66
C SER A 54 17.53 10.19 9.18
N TYR A 55 17.07 11.20 8.46
CA TYR A 55 15.84 11.95 8.79
C TYR A 55 14.62 11.03 8.94
N MET A 56 14.41 10.12 7.99
CA MET A 56 13.29 9.18 8.07
C MET A 56 13.36 8.29 9.31
N LYS A 57 14.55 7.89 9.74
CA LYS A 57 14.76 7.02 10.91
C LYS A 57 14.67 7.77 12.23
N THR A 58 15.33 8.92 12.33
CA THR A 58 15.51 9.64 13.60
C THR A 58 14.34 10.56 13.89
N ILE A 59 13.91 11.35 12.91
CA ILE A 59 12.86 12.36 13.07
C ILE A 59 11.48 11.75 12.81
N LYS A 60 11.30 11.03 11.70
CA LYS A 60 10.01 10.39 11.36
C LYS A 60 9.80 9.06 12.07
N ARG A 61 10.84 8.45 12.65
CA ARG A 61 10.81 7.16 13.35
C ARG A 61 10.22 6.04 12.50
N TYR A 62 10.48 6.06 11.19
CA TYR A 62 10.01 5.02 10.28
C TYR A 62 10.79 3.72 10.50
N ASN A 63 10.09 2.59 10.43
CA ASN A 63 10.72 1.27 10.40
C ASN A 63 11.42 1.02 9.04
N SER A 64 12.30 0.02 8.99
CA SER A 64 13.08 -0.32 7.80
C SER A 64 12.21 -0.58 6.55
N LYS A 65 11.04 -1.19 6.72
CA LYS A 65 10.10 -1.45 5.62
C LYS A 65 9.54 -0.16 5.03
N SER A 66 9.17 0.79 5.89
CA SER A 66 8.67 2.11 5.47
C SER A 66 9.78 2.92 4.77
N VAL A 67 11.00 2.93 5.31
CA VAL A 67 12.16 3.58 4.66
C VAL A 67 12.39 2.98 3.28
N ASN A 68 12.43 1.66 3.14
CA ASN A 68 12.61 0.99 1.85
C ASN A 68 11.49 1.32 0.85
N ASN A 69 10.25 1.49 1.32
CA ASN A 69 9.14 1.94 0.47
C ASN A 69 9.35 3.36 -0.07
N HIS A 70 9.90 4.27 0.74
CA HIS A 70 10.27 5.62 0.28
C HIS A 70 11.41 5.56 -0.74
N LEU A 71 12.45 4.80 -0.45
CA LEU A 71 13.58 4.61 -1.36
C LEU A 71 13.16 3.99 -2.70
N SER A 72 12.24 3.02 -2.69
CA SER A 72 11.69 2.43 -3.92
C SER A 72 10.96 3.47 -4.77
N SER A 73 10.20 4.37 -4.14
CA SER A 73 9.50 5.44 -4.87
C SER A 73 10.47 6.46 -5.45
N LEU A 74 11.50 6.86 -4.67
CA LEU A 74 12.55 7.78 -5.13
C LEU A 74 13.42 7.14 -6.22
N ARG A 75 13.70 5.85 -6.14
CA ARG A 75 14.42 5.13 -7.20
C ARG A 75 13.63 5.15 -8.52
N SER A 76 12.33 4.85 -8.48
CA SER A 76 11.49 4.97 -9.67
C SER A 76 11.41 6.40 -10.21
N PHE A 77 11.43 7.40 -9.33
CA PHE A 77 11.51 8.79 -9.74
C PHE A 77 12.86 9.12 -10.38
N ASN A 78 13.95 8.59 -9.87
CA ASN A 78 15.28 8.72 -10.47
C ASN A 78 15.34 8.08 -11.88
N GLU A 79 14.75 6.89 -12.03
CA GLU A 79 14.63 6.21 -13.33
C GLU A 79 13.82 7.06 -14.33
N PHE A 80 12.74 7.71 -13.88
CA PHE A 80 12.00 8.69 -14.69
C PHE A 80 12.86 9.90 -15.09
N LEU A 81 13.62 10.47 -14.17
CA LEU A 81 14.51 11.62 -14.47
C LEU A 81 15.56 11.24 -15.52
N ILE A 82 16.12 10.03 -15.43
CA ILE A 82 17.07 9.52 -16.42
C ILE A 82 16.38 9.32 -17.77
N ALA A 83 15.22 8.67 -17.80
CA ALA A 83 14.45 8.44 -19.02
C ALA A 83 14.03 9.74 -19.72
N SER A 84 13.83 10.82 -18.94
CA SER A 84 13.51 12.16 -19.47
C SER A 84 14.72 13.04 -19.76
N GLY A 85 15.94 12.52 -19.66
CA GLY A 85 17.19 13.24 -19.89
C GLY A 85 17.54 14.32 -18.85
N ARG A 86 16.83 14.33 -17.69
CA ARG A 86 17.03 15.32 -16.61
C ARG A 86 18.10 14.90 -15.61
N GLN A 87 18.51 13.65 -15.64
CA GLN A 87 19.58 13.10 -14.81
C GLN A 87 20.31 11.99 -15.58
N THR A 88 21.59 11.81 -15.32
CA THR A 88 22.42 10.80 -16.02
C THR A 88 22.67 9.56 -15.19
N GLU A 89 22.69 9.68 -13.87
CA GLU A 89 23.08 8.58 -12.97
C GLU A 89 22.04 8.28 -11.90
N LEU A 90 22.08 7.03 -11.42
CA LEU A 90 21.26 6.62 -10.29
C LEU A 90 21.83 7.18 -8.98
N ALA A 91 21.06 8.06 -8.33
CA ALA A 91 21.38 8.54 -6.99
C ALA A 91 21.05 7.49 -5.91
N ILE A 92 20.04 6.63 -6.14
CA ILE A 92 19.61 5.61 -5.19
C ILE A 92 20.07 4.22 -5.69
N VAL A 93 20.94 3.60 -4.93
CA VAL A 93 21.54 2.29 -5.25
C VAL A 93 21.00 1.19 -4.34
N LYS A 94 21.26 -0.06 -4.71
CA LYS A 94 20.79 -1.24 -3.95
C LYS A 94 21.26 -1.24 -2.49
N ASN A 95 22.46 -0.74 -2.23
CA ASN A 95 23.06 -0.71 -0.89
C ASN A 95 22.39 0.28 0.06
N ASP A 96 21.56 1.20 -0.42
CA ASP A 96 20.80 2.12 0.42
C ASP A 96 19.64 1.44 1.13
N PHE A 97 19.18 0.32 0.57
CA PHE A 97 18.06 -0.41 1.12
C PHE A 97 18.45 -1.17 2.39
N MET A 98 17.62 -1.00 3.40
CA MET A 98 17.84 -1.61 4.71
C MET A 98 17.47 -3.09 4.71
N LYS A 99 18.23 -3.90 5.42
CA LYS A 99 17.83 -5.28 5.73
C LYS A 99 16.55 -5.25 6.57
N ILE A 100 15.53 -5.96 6.12
CA ILE A 100 14.28 -6.12 6.88
C ILE A 100 14.42 -7.38 7.72
N GLN A 101 14.41 -7.23 9.03
CA GLN A 101 14.21 -8.37 9.91
C GLN A 101 12.74 -8.75 9.85
N ILE A 102 12.47 -10.00 9.48
CA ILE A 102 11.13 -10.56 9.53
C ILE A 102 10.84 -10.80 11.01
N ALA A 103 10.16 -9.85 11.64
CA ALA A 103 9.56 -10.12 12.95
C ALA A 103 8.46 -11.17 12.74
N TYR A 104 8.47 -12.23 13.55
CA TYR A 104 7.35 -13.14 13.61
C TYR A 104 6.09 -12.33 13.88
N ALA A 105 5.02 -12.63 13.14
CA ALA A 105 3.74 -12.00 13.38
C ALA A 105 3.33 -12.25 14.84
N ASN A 106 3.03 -11.18 15.56
CA ASN A 106 2.42 -11.35 16.88
C ASN A 106 1.12 -12.12 16.70
N PRO A 107 0.86 -13.15 17.52
CA PRO A 107 -0.41 -13.86 17.47
C PRO A 107 -1.55 -12.86 17.67
N CYS A 108 -2.67 -13.09 16.99
CA CYS A 108 -3.85 -12.26 17.17
C CYS A 108 -4.29 -12.34 18.64
N THR A 109 -4.44 -11.17 19.28
CA THR A 109 -4.89 -11.06 20.67
C THR A 109 -6.41 -11.03 20.81
N VAL A 110 -7.14 -10.97 19.69
CA VAL A 110 -8.60 -10.93 19.66
C VAL A 110 -9.14 -12.36 19.80
N GLU A 111 -9.92 -12.61 20.82
CA GLU A 111 -10.54 -13.90 21.04
C GLU A 111 -11.78 -14.07 20.15
N GLN A 112 -12.08 -15.32 19.77
CA GLN A 112 -13.24 -15.61 18.94
C GLN A 112 -14.55 -15.11 19.55
N LYS A 113 -14.69 -15.19 20.88
CA LYS A 113 -15.87 -14.67 21.61
C LYS A 113 -16.08 -13.16 21.38
N ASP A 114 -15.00 -12.36 21.28
CA ASP A 114 -15.10 -10.93 21.07
C ASP A 114 -15.56 -10.59 19.64
N VAL A 115 -15.13 -11.40 18.67
CA VAL A 115 -15.58 -11.31 17.28
C VAL A 115 -17.08 -11.63 17.18
N GLU A 116 -17.53 -12.70 17.83
CA GLU A 116 -18.95 -13.08 17.83
C GLU A 116 -19.82 -12.04 18.56
N ALA A 117 -19.36 -11.53 19.71
CA ALA A 117 -20.06 -10.47 20.42
C ALA A 117 -20.18 -9.17 19.58
N PHE A 118 -19.13 -8.83 18.83
CA PHE A 118 -19.17 -7.69 17.91
C PHE A 118 -20.17 -7.90 16.77
N ARG A 119 -20.19 -9.09 16.16
CA ARG A 119 -21.15 -9.44 15.11
C ARG A 119 -22.60 -9.37 15.64
N GLN A 120 -22.84 -9.93 16.83
CA GLN A 120 -24.16 -9.91 17.45
C GLN A 120 -24.68 -8.49 17.68
N ARG A 121 -23.82 -7.58 18.16
CA ARG A 121 -24.18 -6.16 18.32
C ARG A 121 -24.53 -5.47 17.00
N LEU A 122 -23.86 -5.82 15.91
CA LEU A 122 -24.20 -5.28 14.58
C LEU A 122 -25.55 -5.78 14.09
N LEU A 123 -25.86 -7.05 14.37
CA LEU A 123 -27.15 -7.64 14.03
C LEU A 123 -28.30 -6.96 14.82
N GLU A 124 -28.12 -6.79 16.12
CA GLU A 124 -29.09 -6.12 17.02
C GLU A 124 -29.26 -4.65 16.69
N GLY A 125 -28.18 -3.96 16.29
CA GLY A 125 -28.18 -2.56 15.85
C GLY A 125 -28.85 -2.30 14.50
N GLY A 126 -29.31 -3.36 13.80
CA GLY A 126 -30.09 -3.24 12.56
C GLY A 126 -29.30 -2.97 11.28
N SER A 127 -27.97 -2.86 11.34
CA SER A 127 -27.12 -2.69 10.15
C SER A 127 -26.82 -4.02 9.47
N LYS A 128 -27.75 -4.51 8.66
CA LYS A 128 -27.59 -5.77 7.89
C LYS A 128 -26.35 -5.73 6.99
N ARG A 129 -26.05 -4.58 6.39
CA ARG A 129 -24.87 -4.39 5.56
C ARG A 129 -23.60 -4.60 6.34
N ASP A 130 -23.45 -3.94 7.49
CA ASP A 130 -22.24 -4.02 8.29
C ASP A 130 -22.06 -5.41 8.91
N PHE A 131 -23.17 -6.03 9.31
CA PHE A 131 -23.17 -7.42 9.72
C PHE A 131 -22.65 -8.36 8.63
N ALA A 132 -23.14 -8.23 7.39
CA ALA A 132 -22.69 -9.02 6.25
C ALA A 132 -21.19 -8.80 5.96
N ILE A 133 -20.72 -7.54 5.94
CA ILE A 133 -19.33 -7.19 5.71
C ILE A 133 -18.41 -7.84 6.77
N VAL A 134 -18.76 -7.69 8.05
CA VAL A 134 -17.94 -8.25 9.14
C VAL A 134 -17.98 -9.79 9.11
N THR A 135 -19.12 -10.36 8.76
CA THR A 135 -19.26 -11.81 8.59
C THR A 135 -18.36 -12.34 7.48
N LEU A 136 -18.36 -11.67 6.31
CA LEU A 136 -17.45 -12.00 5.22
C LEU A 136 -15.97 -11.93 5.65
N TYR A 137 -15.56 -10.87 6.32
CA TYR A 137 -14.18 -10.78 6.82
C TYR A 137 -13.83 -11.90 7.81
N THR A 138 -14.74 -12.19 8.70
CA THR A 138 -14.48 -13.19 9.77
C THR A 138 -14.27 -14.59 9.22
N TYR A 139 -15.07 -15.01 8.24
CA TYR A 139 -15.12 -16.41 7.83
C TYR A 139 -14.46 -16.71 6.49
N THR A 140 -14.20 -15.70 5.65
CA THR A 140 -13.72 -15.95 4.28
C THR A 140 -12.31 -15.46 4.01
N GLY A 141 -11.77 -14.59 4.87
CA GLY A 141 -10.48 -13.95 4.62
C GLY A 141 -10.45 -13.08 3.36
N ILE A 142 -11.61 -12.58 2.90
CA ILE A 142 -11.71 -11.65 1.78
C ILE A 142 -10.92 -10.37 2.08
N ARG A 143 -10.20 -9.84 1.08
CA ARG A 143 -9.48 -8.56 1.26
C ARG A 143 -10.43 -7.39 1.22
N ARG A 144 -10.07 -6.28 1.92
CA ARG A 144 -10.89 -5.07 1.92
C ARG A 144 -11.23 -4.58 0.51
N SER A 145 -10.27 -4.55 -0.40
CA SER A 145 -10.51 -4.10 -1.79
C SER A 145 -11.43 -5.05 -2.56
N GLU A 146 -11.35 -6.34 -2.31
CA GLU A 146 -12.23 -7.34 -2.92
C GLU A 146 -13.66 -7.17 -2.41
N CYS A 147 -13.83 -6.98 -1.09
CA CYS A 147 -15.15 -6.77 -0.49
C CYS A 147 -15.83 -5.46 -0.95
N VAL A 148 -15.06 -4.36 -1.05
CA VAL A 148 -15.60 -3.05 -1.50
C VAL A 148 -16.05 -3.08 -2.95
N ASN A 149 -15.37 -3.87 -3.79
CA ASN A 149 -15.67 -4.00 -5.22
C ASN A 149 -16.55 -5.23 -5.53
N LEU A 150 -17.11 -5.89 -4.53
CA LEU A 150 -17.95 -7.05 -4.71
C LEU A 150 -19.33 -6.64 -5.25
N HIS A 151 -19.72 -7.24 -6.35
CA HIS A 151 -21.04 -7.12 -6.95
C HIS A 151 -21.91 -8.34 -6.65
N VAL A 152 -23.23 -8.18 -6.66
CA VAL A 152 -24.19 -9.23 -6.30
C VAL A 152 -24.14 -10.42 -7.26
N ASP A 153 -23.87 -10.19 -8.52
CA ASP A 153 -23.70 -11.20 -9.58
C ASP A 153 -22.48 -12.09 -9.40
N GLN A 154 -21.54 -11.68 -8.53
CA GLN A 154 -20.36 -12.46 -8.19
C GLN A 154 -20.59 -13.40 -6.99
N VAL A 155 -21.78 -13.40 -6.40
CA VAL A 155 -22.14 -14.18 -5.22
C VAL A 155 -23.10 -15.31 -5.61
N ASP A 156 -22.64 -16.54 -5.53
CA ASP A 156 -23.48 -17.73 -5.69
C ASP A 156 -23.81 -18.33 -4.31
N LEU A 157 -25.04 -18.08 -3.86
CA LEU A 157 -25.49 -18.60 -2.56
C LEU A 157 -25.82 -20.09 -2.59
N ILE A 158 -26.08 -20.65 -3.78
CA ILE A 158 -26.39 -22.08 -3.93
C ILE A 158 -25.09 -22.86 -3.89
N ALA A 159 -24.09 -22.44 -4.69
CA ALA A 159 -22.76 -23.05 -4.68
C ALA A 159 -21.96 -22.65 -3.42
N LYS A 160 -22.40 -21.66 -2.65
CA LYS A 160 -21.68 -21.05 -1.52
C LYS A 160 -20.32 -20.53 -1.92
N GLU A 161 -20.26 -19.79 -3.02
CA GLU A 161 -19.04 -19.24 -3.61
C GLU A 161 -19.17 -17.76 -3.90
N ILE A 162 -18.04 -17.06 -3.78
CA ILE A 162 -17.87 -15.67 -4.22
C ILE A 162 -16.69 -15.61 -5.19
N TYR A 163 -16.90 -15.01 -6.35
CA TYR A 163 -15.87 -14.77 -7.34
C TYR A 163 -15.29 -13.38 -7.16
N VAL A 164 -14.02 -13.28 -6.76
CA VAL A 164 -13.37 -12.00 -6.48
C VAL A 164 -12.17 -11.77 -7.39
N VAL A 165 -11.99 -10.50 -7.76
CA VAL A 165 -10.83 -10.04 -8.52
C VAL A 165 -9.85 -9.36 -7.57
N GLY A 166 -8.68 -9.94 -7.44
CA GLY A 166 -7.62 -9.45 -6.55
C GLY A 166 -6.61 -8.55 -7.27
N LYS A 167 -5.52 -8.26 -6.58
CA LYS A 167 -4.44 -7.42 -7.10
C LYS A 167 -3.84 -8.01 -8.38
N GLY A 168 -3.76 -7.18 -9.43
CA GLY A 168 -3.19 -7.57 -10.73
C GLY A 168 -4.14 -8.45 -11.54
N ASP A 169 -5.44 -8.20 -11.42
CA ASP A 169 -6.51 -8.88 -12.15
C ASP A 169 -6.54 -10.41 -11.94
N LYS A 170 -6.11 -10.83 -10.76
CA LYS A 170 -6.11 -12.25 -10.39
C LYS A 170 -7.46 -12.64 -9.84
N HIS A 171 -8.15 -13.51 -10.56
CA HIS A 171 -9.42 -14.10 -10.12
C HIS A 171 -9.17 -15.21 -9.09
N ARG A 172 -10.01 -15.25 -8.06
CA ARG A 172 -10.06 -16.37 -7.11
C ARG A 172 -11.48 -16.59 -6.60
N THR A 173 -11.78 -17.82 -6.26
CA THR A 173 -13.01 -18.18 -5.55
C THR A 173 -12.79 -18.12 -4.05
N VAL A 174 -13.77 -17.60 -3.35
CA VAL A 174 -13.85 -17.56 -1.90
C VAL A 174 -15.08 -18.37 -1.49
N TYR A 175 -14.89 -19.34 -0.61
CA TYR A 175 -15.97 -20.22 -0.18
C TYR A 175 -16.70 -19.64 1.03
N LEU A 176 -18.03 -19.74 1.01
CA LEU A 176 -18.90 -19.38 2.11
C LEU A 176 -19.15 -20.61 2.99
N ASN A 177 -19.30 -20.41 4.28
CA ASN A 177 -19.74 -21.44 5.21
C ASN A 177 -21.18 -21.15 5.69
N ASP A 178 -21.75 -22.06 6.49
CA ASP A 178 -23.13 -21.92 6.98
C ASP A 178 -23.34 -20.72 7.93
N LYS A 179 -22.27 -20.06 8.35
CA LYS A 179 -22.31 -18.86 9.20
C LYS A 179 -22.15 -17.56 8.37
N THR A 180 -21.84 -17.66 7.08
CA THR A 180 -21.66 -16.53 6.18
C THR A 180 -22.95 -16.22 5.44
#